data_baa695d7d7675497819248979e598324
#
_entry.id   baa695d7d7675497819248979e598324
#
_cell.length_a   1.000
_cell.length_b   1.000
_cell.length_c   1.000
_cell.angle_alpha   90.00
_cell.angle_beta   90.00
_cell.angle_gamma   90.00
#
_symmetry.space_group_name_H-M   'P 1'
#
loop_
_entity.id
_entity.type
_entity.pdbx_description
1 polymer ?
#
loop_
_entity_poly.entity_id
_entity_poly.type
_entity_poly.pdbx_seq_one_letter_code
_entity_poly.pdbx_strand_id
1 'polypeptide(L)'
;VKKKLAFALAAAALGVAFLRWSPGPWLALLAATAAALLFEPAALRRAWTGRTLVSILLASGVTGVAVAWSASAPAGIRAGLAMLLRVLVVVVVASLASRHVDHESWRRALARLGLQRVGLACGLALNAMPHLVEAWRDAWIALAVRRRRRHPRWRDLPALAETLLAHAARLVDETAVAAALRGSLALGPRPPVLEGCSPLVVVLTGRSGAGKTPAAERLAGALAAGGVPVFGFLQPPLWLDGRKAGFDIVDIRSGARAVLGRRRDAEGQHGTPFVFHEEGFALARKALAAPPRDAVLVVDEIGPVELRGEGHWPAVAQAWKAARPRAAVLTLRRQLIPAFLGLLGATDVVVVDAEDEPDAATAALAALSPALPPGPR
;
A
#
# COMPACT_ATOMS: atom_id res chain seq x y z
N VAL A 1 16.66 6.51 31.85
CA VAL A 1 17.37 7.79 31.96
C VAL A 1 18.37 7.96 30.83
N LYS A 2 19.32 7.02 30.58
CA LYS A 2 20.35 7.12 29.53
C LYS A 2 19.80 7.40 28.11
N LYS A 3 18.70 6.73 27.73
CA LYS A 3 18.05 6.92 26.40
C LYS A 3 17.45 8.32 26.23
N LYS A 4 16.82 8.89 27.26
CA LYS A 4 16.27 10.23 27.24
C LYS A 4 17.36 11.29 27.13
N LEU A 5 18.49 11.07 27.82
CA LEU A 5 19.64 11.96 27.79
C LEU A 5 20.30 11.95 26.39
N ALA A 6 20.49 10.77 25.77
CA ALA A 6 21.03 10.65 24.42
C ALA A 6 20.15 11.37 23.38
N PHE A 7 18.84 11.25 23.51
CA PHE A 7 17.91 11.96 22.61
C PHE A 7 17.92 13.48 22.81
N ALA A 8 17.98 13.94 24.05
CA ALA A 8 18.08 15.37 24.35
C ALA A 8 19.39 15.98 23.83
N LEU A 9 20.51 15.28 24.00
CA LEU A 9 21.81 15.70 23.46
C LEU A 9 21.81 15.70 21.92
N ALA A 10 21.21 14.72 21.28
CA ALA A 10 21.08 14.66 19.83
C ALA A 10 20.21 15.81 19.29
N ALA A 11 19.07 16.10 19.93
CA ALA A 11 18.20 17.20 19.57
C ALA A 11 18.89 18.57 19.76
N ALA A 12 19.61 18.76 20.87
CA ALA A 12 20.39 19.97 21.14
C ALA A 12 21.51 20.14 20.09
N ALA A 13 22.24 19.06 19.77
CA ALA A 13 23.27 19.09 18.74
C ALA A 13 22.71 19.49 17.36
N LEU A 14 21.54 18.95 17.02
CA LEU A 14 20.86 19.31 15.77
C LEU A 14 20.48 20.81 15.76
N GLY A 15 19.91 21.32 16.84
CA GLY A 15 19.56 22.74 16.97
C GLY A 15 20.78 23.65 16.82
N VAL A 16 21.88 23.34 17.51
CA VAL A 16 23.12 24.11 17.46
C VAL A 16 23.77 24.06 16.08
N ALA A 17 23.67 22.96 15.34
CA ALA A 17 24.24 22.83 13.99
C ALA A 17 23.66 23.84 12.98
N PHE A 18 22.41 24.27 13.18
CA PHE A 18 21.72 25.20 12.29
C PHE A 18 21.73 26.66 12.77
N LEU A 19 22.31 26.94 13.94
CA LEU A 19 22.55 28.32 14.36
C LEU A 19 23.55 29.03 13.42
N ARG A 20 23.37 30.35 13.22
CA ARG A 20 24.26 31.16 12.41
C ARG A 20 25.65 31.41 13.06
N TRP A 21 25.86 30.92 14.27
CA TRP A 21 27.11 31.07 15.01
C TRP A 21 28.20 30.18 14.40
N SER A 22 29.36 30.75 14.09
CA SER A 22 30.42 30.05 13.34
C SER A 22 31.00 28.80 14.02
N PRO A 23 31.18 28.70 15.35
CA PRO A 23 31.59 27.45 16.01
C PRO A 23 30.47 26.42 16.20
N GLY A 24 29.22 26.82 15.99
CA GLY A 24 28.03 25.95 16.23
C GLY A 24 28.10 24.57 15.58
N PRO A 25 28.39 24.44 14.27
CA PRO A 25 28.47 23.15 13.61
C PRO A 25 29.55 22.20 14.16
N TRP A 26 30.70 22.77 14.60
CA TRP A 26 31.79 22.00 15.21
C TRP A 26 31.41 21.46 16.59
N LEU A 27 30.84 22.32 17.43
CA LEU A 27 30.37 21.93 18.76
C LEU A 27 29.24 20.90 18.66
N ALA A 28 28.34 21.07 17.71
CA ALA A 28 27.26 20.13 17.43
C ALA A 28 27.81 18.77 17.01
N LEU A 29 28.81 18.74 16.13
CA LEU A 29 29.43 17.49 15.69
C LEU A 29 30.14 16.79 16.85
N LEU A 30 30.91 17.53 17.65
CA LEU A 30 31.56 16.95 18.85
C LEU A 30 30.56 16.38 19.83
N ALA A 31 29.49 17.11 20.14
CA ALA A 31 28.44 16.64 21.05
C ALA A 31 27.69 15.40 20.49
N ALA A 32 27.34 15.40 19.21
CA ALA A 32 26.68 14.28 18.57
C ALA A 32 27.59 13.04 18.52
N THR A 33 28.87 13.24 18.21
CA THR A 33 29.86 12.14 18.13
C THR A 33 30.12 11.57 19.53
N ALA A 34 30.29 12.42 20.54
CA ALA A 34 30.43 11.99 21.93
C ALA A 34 29.20 11.21 22.41
N ALA A 35 28.01 11.69 22.12
CA ALA A 35 26.78 10.97 22.44
C ALA A 35 26.72 9.60 21.75
N ALA A 36 27.12 9.53 20.47
CA ALA A 36 27.15 8.27 19.73
C ALA A 36 28.17 7.27 20.32
N LEU A 37 29.37 7.74 20.67
CA LEU A 37 30.40 6.90 21.29
C LEU A 37 29.97 6.34 22.66
N LEU A 38 29.34 7.20 23.47
CA LEU A 38 28.95 6.84 24.83
C LEU A 38 27.72 5.92 24.88
N PHE A 39 26.77 6.10 23.98
CA PHE A 39 25.49 5.43 24.04
C PHE A 39 25.28 4.34 22.98
N GLU A 40 25.89 4.46 21.81
CA GLU A 40 25.68 3.54 20.69
C GLU A 40 26.84 3.57 19.66
N PRO A 41 27.99 2.98 19.96
CA PRO A 41 29.14 2.99 19.06
C PRO A 41 28.89 2.33 17.70
N ALA A 42 27.93 1.39 17.62
CA ALA A 42 27.50 0.78 16.38
C ALA A 42 26.76 1.75 15.42
N ALA A 43 26.20 2.87 15.94
CA ALA A 43 25.60 3.91 15.13
C ALA A 43 26.63 4.63 14.26
N LEU A 44 27.82 4.89 14.80
CA LEU A 44 28.94 5.48 14.06
C LEU A 44 29.38 4.61 12.89
N ARG A 45 29.55 3.30 13.10
CA ARG A 45 29.95 2.38 12.02
C ARG A 45 28.96 2.37 10.87
N ARG A 46 27.68 2.52 11.15
CA ARG A 46 26.61 2.59 10.12
C ARG A 46 26.57 3.94 9.41
N ALA A 47 26.80 5.03 10.13
CA ALA A 47 26.89 6.37 9.57
C ALA A 47 28.05 6.51 8.59
N TRP A 48 29.15 5.80 8.82
CA TRP A 48 30.38 5.87 8.02
C TRP A 48 30.46 4.78 6.93
N THR A 49 29.43 4.62 6.12
CA THR A 49 29.49 3.79 4.92
C THR A 49 30.06 4.59 3.75
N GLY A 50 30.77 3.91 2.83
CA GLY A 50 31.33 4.57 1.65
C GLY A 50 30.30 5.36 0.83
N ARG A 51 29.07 4.85 0.71
CA ARG A 51 27.96 5.52 0.02
C ARG A 51 27.53 6.80 0.75
N THR A 52 27.42 6.76 2.07
CA THR A 52 27.07 7.92 2.88
C THR A 52 28.13 9.01 2.75
N LEU A 53 29.41 8.65 2.83
CA LEU A 53 30.52 9.58 2.66
C LEU A 53 30.50 10.27 1.30
N VAL A 54 30.30 9.51 0.22
CA VAL A 54 30.22 10.07 -1.14
C VAL A 54 29.04 11.05 -1.25
N SER A 55 27.87 10.71 -0.70
CA SER A 55 26.70 11.60 -0.72
C SER A 55 26.93 12.88 0.07
N ILE A 56 27.60 12.82 1.22
CA ILE A 56 27.97 13.97 2.03
C ILE A 56 28.93 14.88 1.29
N LEU A 57 29.96 14.30 0.69
CA LEU A 57 30.96 15.06 -0.07
C LEU A 57 30.36 15.74 -1.30
N LEU A 58 29.47 15.04 -2.03
CA LEU A 58 28.74 15.61 -3.17
C LEU A 58 27.87 16.79 -2.75
N ALA A 59 27.03 16.63 -1.72
CA ALA A 59 26.15 17.69 -1.25
C ALA A 59 26.94 18.94 -0.79
N SER A 60 28.04 18.72 -0.07
CA SER A 60 28.93 19.79 0.43
C SER A 60 29.67 20.47 -0.70
N GLY A 61 30.15 19.71 -1.68
CA GLY A 61 30.85 20.24 -2.87
C GLY A 61 29.91 21.07 -3.74
N VAL A 62 28.70 20.59 -4.03
CA VAL A 62 27.69 21.35 -4.78
C VAL A 62 27.36 22.68 -4.08
N THR A 63 27.17 22.66 -2.76
CA THR A 63 26.91 23.88 -1.99
C THR A 63 28.09 24.83 -2.05
N GLY A 64 29.30 24.33 -1.90
CA GLY A 64 30.54 25.14 -1.98
C GLY A 64 30.70 25.80 -3.36
N VAL A 65 30.50 25.04 -4.44
CA VAL A 65 30.59 25.57 -5.82
C VAL A 65 29.50 26.61 -6.08
N ALA A 66 28.26 26.36 -5.68
CA ALA A 66 27.15 27.30 -5.88
C ALA A 66 27.42 28.66 -5.18
N VAL A 67 27.95 28.64 -3.94
CA VAL A 67 28.29 29.87 -3.20
C VAL A 67 29.53 30.53 -3.76
N ALA A 68 30.54 29.76 -4.19
CA ALA A 68 31.75 30.33 -4.83
C ALA A 68 31.38 31.06 -6.12
N TRP A 69 30.47 30.51 -6.89
CA TRP A 69 29.98 31.14 -8.13
C TRP A 69 29.21 32.44 -7.89
N SER A 70 28.40 32.52 -6.82
CA SER A 70 27.54 33.65 -6.54
C SER A 70 28.22 34.76 -5.72
N ALA A 71 29.31 34.45 -4.97
CA ALA A 71 29.95 35.40 -4.06
C ALA A 71 31.47 35.44 -4.23
N SER A 72 32.20 34.43 -3.71
CA SER A 72 33.67 34.35 -3.81
C SER A 72 34.15 32.94 -3.45
N ALA A 73 35.33 32.56 -3.93
CA ALA A 73 35.95 31.27 -3.62
C ALA A 73 36.12 31.01 -2.11
N PRO A 74 36.62 31.97 -1.29
CA PRO A 74 36.69 31.75 0.15
C PRO A 74 35.34 31.59 0.84
N ALA A 75 34.31 32.27 0.35
CA ALA A 75 32.94 32.09 0.84
C ALA A 75 32.38 30.70 0.49
N GLY A 76 32.66 30.23 -0.70
CA GLY A 76 32.29 28.88 -1.16
C GLY A 76 32.92 27.76 -0.32
N ILE A 77 34.22 27.87 -0.03
CA ILE A 77 34.95 26.92 0.83
C ILE A 77 34.30 26.87 2.23
N ARG A 78 34.04 28.02 2.83
CA ARG A 78 33.41 28.12 4.16
C ARG A 78 32.00 27.52 4.16
N ALA A 79 31.20 27.81 3.12
CA ALA A 79 29.85 27.29 2.98
C ALA A 79 29.85 25.76 2.78
N GLY A 80 30.73 25.23 1.93
CA GLY A 80 30.90 23.81 1.71
C GLY A 80 31.31 23.06 3.00
N LEU A 81 32.28 23.60 3.75
CA LEU A 81 32.71 23.02 5.01
C LEU A 81 31.59 23.07 6.08
N ALA A 82 30.90 24.18 6.20
CA ALA A 82 29.75 24.28 7.12
C ALA A 82 28.64 23.30 6.76
N MET A 83 28.34 23.09 5.48
CA MET A 83 27.38 22.13 5.01
C MET A 83 27.82 20.70 5.33
N LEU A 84 29.08 20.37 5.09
CA LEU A 84 29.67 19.07 5.43
C LEU A 84 29.47 18.74 6.91
N LEU A 85 29.80 19.66 7.80
CA LEU A 85 29.62 19.46 9.24
C LEU A 85 28.16 19.29 9.63
N ARG A 86 27.24 20.07 9.07
CA ARG A 86 25.82 19.97 9.34
C ARG A 86 25.26 18.60 8.90
N VAL A 87 25.64 18.15 7.71
CA VAL A 87 25.18 16.85 7.21
C VAL A 87 25.75 15.70 8.04
N LEU A 88 27.02 15.81 8.49
CA LEU A 88 27.60 14.82 9.41
C LEU A 88 26.82 14.74 10.73
N VAL A 89 26.47 15.89 11.33
CA VAL A 89 25.64 15.92 12.54
C VAL A 89 24.29 15.24 12.29
N VAL A 90 23.61 15.58 11.19
CA VAL A 90 22.32 14.98 10.83
C VAL A 90 22.44 13.46 10.70
N VAL A 91 23.46 12.96 10.01
CA VAL A 91 23.68 11.53 9.81
C VAL A 91 23.94 10.79 11.13
N VAL A 92 24.77 11.35 12.01
CA VAL A 92 25.05 10.77 13.33
C VAL A 92 23.79 10.76 14.20
N VAL A 93 23.07 11.89 14.25
CA VAL A 93 21.81 11.99 15.03
C VAL A 93 20.73 11.06 14.49
N ALA A 94 20.57 10.99 13.16
CA ALA A 94 19.62 10.07 12.54
C ALA A 94 19.97 8.59 12.83
N SER A 95 21.26 8.24 12.81
CA SER A 95 21.73 6.90 13.14
C SER A 95 21.50 6.52 14.61
N LEU A 96 21.60 7.49 15.52
CA LEU A 96 21.23 7.30 16.93
C LEU A 96 19.72 7.16 17.11
N ALA A 97 18.94 8.04 16.43
CA ALA A 97 17.50 8.06 16.56
C ALA A 97 16.86 6.77 16.00
N SER A 98 17.37 6.24 14.90
CA SER A 98 16.81 5.06 14.21
C SER A 98 16.66 3.81 15.06
N ARG A 99 17.42 3.69 16.15
CA ARG A 99 17.33 2.55 17.11
C ARG A 99 16.50 2.80 18.34
N HIS A 100 16.38 4.08 18.73
CA HIS A 100 15.79 4.44 20.02
C HIS A 100 14.40 5.05 19.87
N VAL A 101 14.02 5.41 18.66
CA VAL A 101 12.72 5.99 18.37
C VAL A 101 11.87 4.92 17.69
N ASP A 102 11.12 4.22 18.51
CA ASP A 102 10.04 3.36 18.10
C ASP A 102 8.96 4.21 17.41
N HIS A 103 8.37 3.66 16.36
CA HIS A 103 7.32 4.30 15.57
C HIS A 103 6.17 4.84 16.42
N GLU A 104 5.81 4.08 17.45
CA GLU A 104 4.77 4.44 18.43
C GLU A 104 5.20 5.63 19.30
N SER A 105 6.48 5.75 19.61
CA SER A 105 7.02 6.86 20.41
C SER A 105 7.00 8.18 19.65
N TRP A 106 7.30 8.16 18.34
CA TRP A 106 7.16 9.31 17.45
C TRP A 106 5.70 9.75 17.35
N ARG A 107 4.81 8.82 17.10
CA ARG A 107 3.37 9.09 16.98
C ARG A 107 2.84 9.73 18.27
N ARG A 108 3.21 9.22 19.43
CA ARG A 108 2.82 9.79 20.75
C ARG A 108 3.41 11.17 21.00
N ALA A 109 4.66 11.42 20.61
CA ALA A 109 5.29 12.72 20.74
C ALA A 109 4.62 13.78 19.89
N LEU A 110 4.34 13.46 18.61
CA LEU A 110 3.65 14.35 17.68
C LEU A 110 2.17 14.56 18.09
N ALA A 111 1.53 13.55 18.68
CA ALA A 111 0.18 13.68 19.22
C ALA A 111 0.12 14.69 20.38
N ARG A 112 1.13 14.71 21.26
CA ARG A 112 1.23 15.71 22.36
C ARG A 112 1.43 17.14 21.87
N LEU A 113 2.02 17.31 20.68
CA LEU A 113 2.22 18.59 20.03
C LEU A 113 1.01 19.01 19.15
N GLY A 114 -0.08 18.29 19.16
CA GLY A 114 -1.24 18.54 18.30
C GLY A 114 -1.03 18.15 16.84
N LEU A 115 0.11 17.54 16.50
CA LEU A 115 0.52 17.17 15.14
C LEU A 115 0.20 15.69 14.81
N GLN A 116 -0.92 15.18 15.27
CA GLN A 116 -1.33 13.77 15.08
C GLN A 116 -1.37 13.37 13.59
N ARG A 117 -1.89 14.26 12.75
CA ARG A 117 -1.95 14.03 11.28
C ARG A 117 -0.58 13.91 10.64
N VAL A 118 0.38 14.72 11.09
CA VAL A 118 1.77 14.67 10.60
C VAL A 118 2.44 13.36 11.04
N GLY A 119 2.26 12.96 12.29
CA GLY A 119 2.78 11.69 12.80
C GLY A 119 2.27 10.47 12.05
N LEU A 120 0.99 10.48 11.69
CA LEU A 120 0.39 9.44 10.88
C LEU A 120 0.94 9.45 9.45
N ALA A 121 1.00 10.63 8.81
CA ALA A 121 1.53 10.79 7.45
C ALA A 121 3.00 10.33 7.35
N CYS A 122 3.85 10.71 8.31
CA CYS A 122 5.23 10.24 8.38
C CYS A 122 5.31 8.71 8.55
N GLY A 123 4.45 8.14 9.38
CA GLY A 123 4.37 6.70 9.57
C GLY A 123 3.99 5.95 8.31
N LEU A 124 3.01 6.44 7.60
CA LEU A 124 2.57 5.88 6.32
C LEU A 124 3.67 6.00 5.26
N ALA A 125 4.33 7.17 5.17
CA ALA A 125 5.42 7.40 4.23
C ALA A 125 6.62 6.46 4.47
N LEU A 126 7.00 6.24 5.73
CA LEU A 126 8.09 5.32 6.08
C LEU A 126 7.76 3.86 5.76
N ASN A 127 6.51 3.44 6.01
CA ASN A 127 6.05 2.10 5.62
C ASN A 127 5.94 1.91 4.09
N ALA A 128 5.64 2.98 3.37
CA ALA A 128 5.54 2.97 1.91
C ALA A 128 6.93 2.91 1.22
N MET A 129 7.99 3.38 1.88
CA MET A 129 9.33 3.51 1.30
C MET A 129 9.87 2.21 0.68
N PRO A 130 9.85 1.03 1.37
CA PRO A 130 10.30 -0.22 0.78
C PRO A 130 9.57 -0.57 -0.51
N HIS A 131 8.25 -0.42 -0.53
CA HIS A 131 7.41 -0.72 -1.70
C HIS A 131 7.68 0.24 -2.87
N LEU A 132 7.97 1.51 -2.58
CA LEU A 132 8.37 2.48 -3.61
C LEU A 132 9.74 2.16 -4.21
N VAL A 133 10.67 1.69 -3.39
CA VAL A 133 12.00 1.24 -3.87
C VAL A 133 11.88 0.01 -4.76
N GLU A 134 11.04 -0.95 -4.41
CA GLU A 134 10.75 -2.13 -5.25
C GLU A 134 10.08 -1.71 -6.56
N ALA A 135 9.05 -0.87 -6.50
CA ALA A 135 8.36 -0.36 -7.68
C ALA A 135 9.30 0.42 -8.62
N TRP A 136 10.23 1.20 -8.06
CA TRP A 136 11.29 1.85 -8.84
C TRP A 136 12.16 0.83 -9.56
N ARG A 137 12.62 -0.19 -8.86
CA ARG A 137 13.48 -1.23 -9.42
C ARG A 137 12.78 -1.97 -10.55
N ASP A 138 11.51 -2.32 -10.37
CA ASP A 138 10.70 -3.03 -11.36
C ASP A 138 10.42 -2.15 -12.58
N ALA A 139 10.07 -0.88 -12.39
CA ALA A 139 9.89 0.09 -13.46
C ALA A 139 11.19 0.31 -14.25
N TRP A 140 12.33 0.37 -13.55
CA TRP A 140 13.65 0.48 -14.17
C TRP A 140 13.98 -0.72 -15.04
N ILE A 141 13.77 -1.94 -14.52
CA ILE A 141 14.01 -3.19 -15.25
C ILE A 141 13.07 -3.28 -16.46
N ALA A 142 11.78 -3.01 -16.28
CA ALA A 142 10.79 -3.04 -17.35
C ALA A 142 11.15 -2.06 -18.49
N LEU A 143 11.62 -0.86 -18.14
CA LEU A 143 12.04 0.14 -19.11
C LEU A 143 13.32 -0.28 -19.84
N ALA A 144 14.30 -0.85 -19.12
CA ALA A 144 15.54 -1.35 -19.69
C ALA A 144 15.26 -2.48 -20.70
N VAL A 145 14.39 -3.43 -20.36
CA VAL A 145 13.97 -4.53 -21.24
C VAL A 145 13.24 -3.99 -22.46
N ARG A 146 12.24 -3.11 -22.27
CA ARG A 146 11.45 -2.52 -23.38
C ARG A 146 12.32 -1.75 -24.38
N ARG A 147 13.35 -1.06 -23.88
CA ARG A 147 14.27 -0.27 -24.71
C ARG A 147 15.48 -1.05 -25.19
N ARG A 148 15.60 -2.35 -24.85
CA ARG A 148 16.79 -3.21 -25.12
C ARG A 148 18.12 -2.55 -24.74
N ARG A 149 18.15 -1.86 -23.60
CA ARG A 149 19.33 -1.12 -23.07
C ARG A 149 19.57 -1.45 -21.61
N ARG A 150 20.84 -1.44 -21.20
CA ARG A 150 21.21 -1.70 -19.80
C ARG A 150 20.84 -0.55 -18.84
N HIS A 151 20.74 0.68 -19.33
CA HIS A 151 20.46 1.84 -18.49
C HIS A 151 19.47 2.81 -19.18
N PRO A 152 18.47 3.36 -18.44
CA PRO A 152 17.61 4.43 -18.90
C PRO A 152 18.42 5.73 -19.17
N ARG A 153 17.90 6.58 -20.03
CA ARG A 153 18.44 7.91 -20.31
C ARG A 153 17.65 8.96 -19.53
N TRP A 154 18.19 10.17 -19.39
CA TRP A 154 17.52 11.31 -18.77
C TRP A 154 16.12 11.58 -19.35
N ARG A 155 15.92 11.33 -20.63
CA ARG A 155 14.62 11.46 -21.31
C ARG A 155 13.57 10.43 -20.85
N ASP A 156 13.96 9.38 -20.16
CA ASP A 156 13.08 8.33 -19.66
C ASP A 156 12.63 8.61 -18.21
N LEU A 157 13.24 9.58 -17.52
CA LEU A 157 12.92 9.95 -16.15
C LEU A 157 11.46 10.40 -15.95
N PRO A 158 10.83 11.17 -16.84
CA PRO A 158 9.42 11.53 -16.68
C PRO A 158 8.49 10.30 -16.64
N ALA A 159 8.71 9.31 -17.50
CA ALA A 159 7.92 8.08 -17.52
C ALA A 159 8.13 7.24 -16.27
N LEU A 160 9.34 7.21 -15.72
CA LEU A 160 9.63 6.56 -14.44
C LEU A 160 8.94 7.30 -13.29
N ALA A 161 9.00 8.63 -13.27
CA ALA A 161 8.34 9.46 -12.26
C ALA A 161 6.81 9.27 -12.30
N GLU A 162 6.20 9.26 -13.47
CA GLU A 162 4.76 9.01 -13.65
C GLU A 162 4.37 7.63 -13.10
N THR A 163 5.14 6.59 -13.42
CA THR A 163 4.91 5.23 -12.92
C THR A 163 4.98 5.16 -11.40
N LEU A 164 5.98 5.84 -10.80
CA LEU A 164 6.13 5.91 -9.35
C LEU A 164 5.03 6.70 -8.67
N LEU A 165 4.64 7.83 -9.23
CA LEU A 165 3.54 8.65 -8.69
C LEU A 165 2.23 7.87 -8.71
N ALA A 166 1.95 7.17 -9.81
CA ALA A 166 0.77 6.31 -9.92
C ALA A 166 0.80 5.13 -8.92
N HIS A 167 1.99 4.58 -8.63
CA HIS A 167 2.16 3.52 -7.63
C HIS A 167 2.02 4.09 -6.22
N ALA A 168 2.64 5.23 -5.94
CA ALA A 168 2.53 5.92 -4.65
C ALA A 168 1.09 6.31 -4.33
N ALA A 169 0.34 6.85 -5.30
CA ALA A 169 -1.07 7.20 -5.13
C ALA A 169 -1.91 5.97 -4.75
N ARG A 170 -1.71 4.84 -5.44
CA ARG A 170 -2.38 3.58 -5.09
C ARG A 170 -2.04 3.08 -3.69
N LEU A 171 -0.76 3.14 -3.31
CA LEU A 171 -0.31 2.70 -2.00
C LEU A 171 -0.86 3.57 -0.88
N VAL A 172 -0.93 4.89 -1.09
CA VAL A 172 -1.56 5.83 -0.14
C VAL A 172 -3.04 5.52 0.05
N ASP A 173 -3.76 5.26 -1.03
CA ASP A 173 -5.20 4.95 -0.98
C ASP A 173 -5.45 3.64 -0.18
N GLU A 174 -4.69 2.59 -0.47
CA GLU A 174 -4.77 1.31 0.24
C GLU A 174 -4.40 1.41 1.73
N THR A 175 -3.35 2.18 2.05
CA THR A 175 -2.92 2.38 3.44
C THR A 175 -3.87 3.28 4.22
N ALA A 176 -4.48 4.28 3.56
CA ALA A 176 -5.49 5.13 4.16
C ALA A 176 -6.74 4.33 4.54
N VAL A 177 -7.20 3.43 3.65
CA VAL A 177 -8.32 2.52 3.95
C VAL A 177 -7.99 1.61 5.12
N ALA A 178 -6.81 0.99 5.12
CA ALA A 178 -6.37 0.12 6.22
C ALA A 178 -6.26 0.88 7.56
N ALA A 179 -5.82 2.13 7.52
CA ALA A 179 -5.74 2.98 8.72
C ALA A 179 -7.12 3.45 9.21
N ALA A 180 -8.05 3.74 8.29
CA ALA A 180 -9.43 4.09 8.62
C ALA A 180 -10.14 2.93 9.32
N LEU A 181 -9.99 1.71 8.79
CA LEU A 181 -10.59 0.50 9.36
C LEU A 181 -10.02 0.15 10.74
N ARG A 182 -8.76 0.47 11.01
CA ARG A 182 -8.15 0.32 12.34
C ARG A 182 -8.54 1.43 13.34
N GLY A 183 -9.42 2.37 12.94
CA GLY A 183 -9.81 3.51 13.76
C GLY A 183 -8.72 4.55 13.95
N SER A 184 -7.62 4.47 13.18
CA SER A 184 -6.49 5.40 13.25
C SER A 184 -6.75 6.72 12.48
N LEU A 185 -7.73 6.70 11.57
CA LEU A 185 -8.23 7.86 10.82
C LEU A 185 -9.74 7.92 10.94
N ALA A 186 -10.27 9.05 11.38
CA ALA A 186 -11.71 9.33 11.30
C ALA A 186 -12.07 9.77 9.86
N LEU A 187 -12.03 8.84 8.91
CA LEU A 187 -12.39 9.08 7.52
C LEU A 187 -13.81 8.56 7.24
N GLY A 188 -14.81 9.29 7.75
CA GLY A 188 -16.20 8.95 7.50
C GLY A 188 -16.79 7.79 8.35
N PRO A 189 -18.05 7.41 8.12
CA PRO A 189 -18.68 6.29 8.79
C PRO A 189 -17.96 4.98 8.47
N ARG A 190 -17.80 4.12 9.48
CA ARG A 190 -17.25 2.77 9.26
C ARG A 190 -18.14 1.99 8.30
N PRO A 191 -17.56 1.25 7.34
CA PRO A 191 -18.36 0.36 6.51
C PRO A 191 -19.10 -0.67 7.38
N PRO A 192 -20.30 -1.07 7.01
CA PRO A 192 -21.05 -2.07 7.76
C PRO A 192 -20.27 -3.38 7.81
N VAL A 193 -20.15 -3.95 9.01
CA VAL A 193 -19.59 -5.27 9.24
C VAL A 193 -20.56 -6.31 8.66
N LEU A 194 -20.04 -7.39 8.10
CA LEU A 194 -20.86 -8.50 7.62
C LEU A 194 -21.34 -9.32 8.83
N GLU A 195 -22.58 -9.09 9.20
CA GLU A 195 -23.23 -9.69 10.38
C GLU A 195 -24.40 -10.59 9.98
N GLY A 196 -24.86 -11.41 10.91
CA GLY A 196 -26.08 -12.20 10.78
C GLY A 196 -25.85 -13.67 10.39
N CYS A 197 -24.68 -14.03 9.91
CA CYS A 197 -24.27 -15.42 9.69
C CYS A 197 -22.73 -15.52 9.69
N SER A 198 -22.22 -16.72 9.90
CA SER A 198 -20.77 -17.00 9.87
C SER A 198 -20.49 -18.11 8.86
N PRO A 199 -20.63 -17.83 7.56
CA PRO A 199 -20.31 -18.82 6.53
C PRO A 199 -18.80 -19.06 6.48
N LEU A 200 -18.40 -20.19 5.91
CA LEU A 200 -16.99 -20.35 5.52
C LEU A 200 -16.66 -19.37 4.38
N VAL A 201 -15.63 -18.55 4.57
CA VAL A 201 -15.17 -17.58 3.57
C VAL A 201 -13.87 -18.05 2.95
N VAL A 202 -13.86 -18.21 1.63
CA VAL A 202 -12.64 -18.42 0.85
C VAL A 202 -12.25 -17.13 0.19
N VAL A 203 -11.06 -16.65 0.53
CA VAL A 203 -10.44 -15.45 -0.06
C VAL A 203 -9.47 -15.89 -1.15
N LEU A 204 -9.80 -15.59 -2.40
CA LEU A 204 -8.87 -15.73 -3.52
C LEU A 204 -8.02 -14.46 -3.60
N THR A 205 -6.71 -14.57 -3.40
CA THR A 205 -5.81 -13.44 -3.39
C THR A 205 -4.70 -13.56 -4.43
N GLY A 206 -3.84 -12.55 -4.51
CA GLY A 206 -2.70 -12.44 -5.44
C GLY A 206 -2.62 -11.05 -6.07
N ARG A 207 -1.54 -10.79 -6.83
CA ARG A 207 -1.35 -9.52 -7.55
C ARG A 207 -2.40 -9.29 -8.62
N SER A 208 -2.42 -8.07 -9.18
CA SER A 208 -3.24 -7.78 -10.37
C SER A 208 -2.74 -8.63 -11.54
N GLY A 209 -3.65 -9.38 -12.17
CA GLY A 209 -3.28 -10.30 -13.26
C GLY A 209 -2.91 -11.73 -12.81
N ALA A 210 -2.88 -12.05 -11.52
CA ALA A 210 -2.58 -13.38 -11.00
C ALA A 210 -3.63 -14.47 -11.31
N GLY A 211 -4.68 -14.15 -12.06
CA GLY A 211 -5.68 -15.15 -12.45
C GLY A 211 -6.84 -15.32 -11.47
N LYS A 212 -7.04 -14.44 -10.48
CA LYS A 212 -8.14 -14.52 -9.49
C LYS A 212 -9.52 -14.61 -10.12
N THR A 213 -9.85 -13.70 -11.06
CA THR A 213 -11.15 -13.69 -11.76
C THR A 213 -11.38 -14.99 -12.55
N PRO A 214 -10.44 -15.47 -13.39
CA PRO A 214 -10.58 -16.79 -14.02
C PRO A 214 -10.71 -17.95 -13.03
N ALA A 215 -10.02 -17.89 -11.89
CA ALA A 215 -10.16 -18.90 -10.84
C ALA A 215 -11.56 -18.88 -10.20
N ALA A 216 -12.08 -17.70 -9.87
CA ALA A 216 -13.44 -17.51 -9.35
C ALA A 216 -14.50 -17.96 -10.36
N GLU A 217 -14.30 -17.71 -11.65
CA GLU A 217 -15.20 -18.16 -12.73
C GLU A 217 -15.23 -19.69 -12.85
N ARG A 218 -14.05 -20.35 -12.90
CA ARG A 218 -13.97 -21.83 -12.92
C ARG A 218 -14.57 -22.44 -11.67
N LEU A 219 -14.33 -21.86 -10.51
CA LEU A 219 -14.89 -22.31 -9.24
C LEU A 219 -16.42 -22.21 -9.24
N ALA A 220 -16.98 -21.07 -9.67
CA ALA A 220 -18.42 -20.88 -9.78
C ALA A 220 -19.06 -21.91 -10.75
N GLY A 221 -18.40 -22.17 -11.89
CA GLY A 221 -18.81 -23.18 -12.84
C GLY A 221 -18.77 -24.59 -12.26
N ALA A 222 -17.71 -24.95 -11.53
CA ALA A 222 -17.60 -26.26 -10.89
C ALA A 222 -18.66 -26.48 -9.80
N LEU A 223 -18.94 -25.45 -8.99
CA LEU A 223 -20.02 -25.50 -7.99
C LEU A 223 -21.41 -25.71 -8.65
N ALA A 224 -21.69 -24.95 -9.71
CA ALA A 224 -22.94 -25.06 -10.46
C ALA A 224 -23.09 -26.44 -11.12
N ALA A 225 -22.02 -26.97 -11.72
CA ALA A 225 -22.01 -28.32 -12.29
C ALA A 225 -22.23 -29.41 -11.22
N GLY A 226 -21.76 -29.17 -9.99
CA GLY A 226 -22.02 -30.01 -8.82
C GLY A 226 -23.41 -29.83 -8.20
N GLY A 227 -24.29 -29.02 -8.81
CA GLY A 227 -25.65 -28.77 -8.31
C GLY A 227 -25.72 -27.82 -7.13
N VAL A 228 -24.63 -27.14 -6.79
CA VAL A 228 -24.60 -26.14 -5.72
C VAL A 228 -25.06 -24.79 -6.26
N PRO A 229 -26.12 -24.18 -5.72
CA PRO A 229 -26.55 -22.86 -6.16
C PRO A 229 -25.47 -21.81 -5.91
N VAL A 230 -25.14 -20.99 -6.92
CA VAL A 230 -24.19 -19.90 -6.85
C VAL A 230 -24.87 -18.59 -7.22
N PHE A 231 -24.55 -17.50 -6.54
CA PHE A 231 -25.02 -16.16 -6.87
C PHE A 231 -23.94 -15.11 -6.61
N GLY A 232 -24.11 -13.97 -7.21
CA GLY A 232 -23.14 -12.87 -7.16
C GLY A 232 -22.63 -12.52 -8.56
N PHE A 233 -21.46 -11.95 -8.62
CA PHE A 233 -20.91 -11.44 -9.86
C PHE A 233 -19.40 -11.65 -10.00
N LEU A 234 -18.97 -11.66 -11.26
CA LEU A 234 -17.56 -11.60 -11.67
C LEU A 234 -17.26 -10.23 -12.27
N GLN A 235 -15.98 -9.82 -12.20
CA GLN A 235 -15.51 -8.54 -12.72
C GLN A 235 -14.35 -8.75 -13.72
N PRO A 236 -14.62 -9.36 -14.90
CA PRO A 236 -13.60 -9.65 -15.89
C PRO A 236 -12.96 -8.37 -16.44
N PRO A 237 -11.61 -8.30 -16.51
CA PRO A 237 -10.92 -7.17 -17.08
C PRO A 237 -11.07 -7.14 -18.60
N LEU A 238 -11.17 -5.92 -19.16
CA LEU A 238 -11.07 -5.66 -20.59
C LEU A 238 -9.62 -5.23 -20.89
N TRP A 239 -8.97 -5.92 -21.82
CA TRP A 239 -7.64 -5.60 -22.28
C TRP A 239 -7.68 -5.10 -23.72
N LEU A 240 -7.02 -3.98 -24.00
CA LEU A 240 -6.79 -3.43 -25.35
C LEU A 240 -5.30 -3.12 -25.47
N ASP A 241 -4.67 -3.58 -26.53
CA ASP A 241 -3.24 -3.36 -26.80
C ASP A 241 -2.31 -3.66 -25.63
N GLY A 242 -2.59 -4.74 -24.90
CA GLY A 242 -1.81 -5.17 -23.74
C GLY A 242 -1.96 -4.27 -22.50
N ARG A 243 -2.92 -3.34 -22.50
CA ARG A 243 -3.25 -2.47 -21.36
C ARG A 243 -4.67 -2.75 -20.87
N LYS A 244 -4.87 -2.70 -19.54
CA LYS A 244 -6.21 -2.80 -18.95
C LYS A 244 -7.02 -1.55 -19.34
N ALA A 245 -7.97 -1.73 -20.25
CA ALA A 245 -8.84 -0.67 -20.77
C ALA A 245 -10.11 -0.51 -19.93
N GLY A 246 -10.45 -1.48 -19.12
CA GLY A 246 -11.64 -1.43 -18.29
C GLY A 246 -11.95 -2.77 -17.64
N PHE A 247 -13.18 -2.88 -17.19
CA PHE A 247 -13.77 -4.11 -16.67
C PHE A 247 -15.29 -4.05 -16.78
N ASP A 248 -15.88 -5.23 -16.86
CA ASP A 248 -17.32 -5.41 -16.93
C ASP A 248 -17.80 -6.10 -15.65
N ILE A 249 -19.11 -6.13 -15.42
CA ILE A 249 -19.77 -7.01 -14.46
C ILE A 249 -20.45 -8.13 -15.24
N VAL A 250 -20.37 -9.34 -14.70
CA VAL A 250 -21.08 -10.51 -15.19
C VAL A 250 -21.88 -11.12 -14.03
N ASP A 251 -23.18 -11.17 -14.16
CA ASP A 251 -24.05 -11.89 -13.23
C ASP A 251 -23.86 -13.42 -13.43
N ILE A 252 -23.42 -14.11 -12.40
CA ILE A 252 -23.10 -15.54 -12.45
C ILE A 252 -24.33 -16.41 -12.80
N ARG A 253 -25.51 -16.01 -12.36
CA ARG A 253 -26.75 -16.80 -12.57
C ARG A 253 -27.31 -16.65 -13.98
N SER A 254 -27.35 -15.43 -14.48
CA SER A 254 -27.97 -15.13 -15.77
C SER A 254 -26.99 -15.05 -16.91
N GLY A 255 -25.69 -14.91 -16.64
CA GLY A 255 -24.68 -14.62 -17.64
C GLY A 255 -24.78 -13.19 -18.21
N ALA A 256 -25.71 -12.36 -17.72
CA ALA A 256 -25.86 -10.99 -18.16
C ALA A 256 -24.59 -10.18 -17.89
N ARG A 257 -24.23 -9.30 -18.83
CA ARG A 257 -23.02 -8.50 -18.78
C ARG A 257 -23.35 -7.01 -18.94
N ALA A 258 -22.65 -6.16 -18.17
CA ALA A 258 -22.74 -4.72 -18.27
C ALA A 258 -21.34 -4.07 -18.06
N VAL A 259 -21.18 -2.89 -18.61
CA VAL A 259 -19.95 -2.09 -18.42
C VAL A 259 -19.91 -1.58 -16.99
N LEU A 260 -18.84 -1.86 -16.25
CA LEU A 260 -18.62 -1.26 -14.93
C LEU A 260 -17.64 -0.10 -14.99
N GLY A 261 -16.51 -0.28 -15.67
CA GLY A 261 -15.49 0.76 -15.73
C GLY A 261 -14.77 0.81 -17.07
N ARG A 262 -14.46 2.01 -17.54
CA ARG A 262 -13.66 2.25 -18.74
C ARG A 262 -12.57 3.25 -18.42
N ARG A 263 -11.37 2.98 -18.93
CA ARG A 263 -10.23 3.88 -18.79
C ARG A 263 -10.45 5.14 -19.59
N ARG A 264 -10.18 6.30 -19.00
CA ARG A 264 -10.04 7.58 -19.69
C ARG A 264 -8.63 8.10 -19.52
N ASP A 265 -8.13 8.80 -20.54
CA ASP A 265 -6.81 9.44 -20.50
C ASP A 265 -6.80 10.72 -19.65
N ALA A 266 -7.98 11.28 -19.36
CA ALA A 266 -8.22 12.37 -18.42
C ALA A 266 -8.79 11.81 -17.10
N GLU A 267 -8.86 12.64 -16.07
CA GLU A 267 -9.23 12.30 -14.70
C GLU A 267 -10.21 11.14 -14.51
N GLY A 268 -9.75 10.12 -13.77
CA GLY A 268 -10.57 8.99 -13.34
C GLY A 268 -11.39 9.30 -12.09
N GLN A 269 -12.17 8.33 -11.62
CA GLN A 269 -13.00 8.43 -10.41
C GLN A 269 -12.39 7.60 -9.28
N HIS A 270 -12.63 8.01 -8.03
CA HIS A 270 -12.20 7.30 -6.81
C HIS A 270 -10.69 7.00 -6.75
N GLY A 271 -9.83 7.91 -7.28
CA GLY A 271 -8.38 7.72 -7.30
C GLY A 271 -7.89 6.68 -8.31
N THR A 272 -8.72 6.28 -9.27
CA THR A 272 -8.37 5.32 -10.33
C THR A 272 -8.46 5.99 -11.71
N PRO A 273 -7.73 5.50 -12.75
CA PRO A 273 -7.84 6.02 -14.10
C PRO A 273 -9.11 5.55 -14.82
N PHE A 274 -10.13 5.10 -14.10
CA PHE A 274 -11.37 4.57 -14.66
C PHE A 274 -12.55 5.47 -14.33
N VAL A 275 -13.45 5.61 -15.29
CA VAL A 275 -14.79 6.17 -15.10
C VAL A 275 -15.75 5.00 -14.93
N PHE A 276 -16.52 5.05 -13.87
CA PHE A 276 -17.50 4.01 -13.53
C PHE A 276 -18.86 4.33 -14.13
N HIS A 277 -19.57 3.28 -14.52
CA HIS A 277 -20.88 3.33 -15.17
C HIS A 277 -21.93 2.72 -14.26
N GLU A 278 -23.04 3.42 -14.10
CA GLU A 278 -24.15 2.98 -13.24
C GLU A 278 -24.78 1.66 -13.67
N GLU A 279 -24.75 1.36 -14.98
CA GLU A 279 -25.24 0.08 -15.52
C GLU A 279 -24.55 -1.14 -14.88
N GLY A 280 -23.24 -1.07 -14.67
CA GLY A 280 -22.47 -2.11 -14.00
C GLY A 280 -22.87 -2.27 -12.54
N PHE A 281 -23.02 -1.16 -11.81
CA PHE A 281 -23.50 -1.20 -10.42
C PHE A 281 -24.92 -1.73 -10.32
N ALA A 282 -25.81 -1.35 -11.24
CA ALA A 282 -27.18 -1.84 -11.30
C ALA A 282 -27.23 -3.37 -11.54
N LEU A 283 -26.40 -3.86 -12.45
CA LEU A 283 -26.33 -5.32 -12.71
C LEU A 283 -25.76 -6.06 -11.50
N ALA A 284 -24.72 -5.54 -10.82
CA ALA A 284 -24.17 -6.15 -9.62
C ALA A 284 -25.22 -6.21 -8.49
N ARG A 285 -26.00 -5.14 -8.27
CA ARG A 285 -27.10 -5.14 -7.31
C ARG A 285 -28.16 -6.17 -7.68
N LYS A 286 -28.49 -6.33 -8.97
CA LYS A 286 -29.43 -7.34 -9.45
C LYS A 286 -28.91 -8.75 -9.24
N ALA A 287 -27.62 -9.01 -9.50
CA ALA A 287 -26.97 -10.30 -9.27
C ALA A 287 -27.00 -10.73 -7.79
N LEU A 288 -26.97 -9.75 -6.89
CA LEU A 288 -27.04 -9.94 -5.42
C LEU A 288 -28.47 -9.98 -4.89
N ALA A 289 -29.46 -9.54 -5.66
CA ALA A 289 -30.86 -9.56 -5.26
C ALA A 289 -31.46 -10.97 -5.34
N ALA A 290 -32.44 -11.26 -4.47
CA ALA A 290 -33.18 -12.52 -4.41
C ALA A 290 -32.26 -13.77 -4.50
N PRO A 291 -31.35 -13.94 -3.54
CA PRO A 291 -30.39 -15.04 -3.55
C PRO A 291 -31.11 -16.39 -3.33
N PRO A 292 -30.63 -17.45 -3.97
CA PRO A 292 -31.12 -18.80 -3.68
C PRO A 292 -30.83 -19.21 -2.23
N ARG A 293 -31.62 -20.11 -1.68
CA ARG A 293 -31.33 -20.71 -0.37
C ARG A 293 -30.09 -21.60 -0.46
N ASP A 294 -29.35 -21.67 0.62
CA ASP A 294 -28.16 -22.55 0.74
C ASP A 294 -27.13 -22.33 -0.39
N ALA A 295 -27.07 -21.13 -0.93
CA ALA A 295 -26.19 -20.78 -2.04
C ALA A 295 -24.80 -20.35 -1.59
N VAL A 296 -23.84 -20.45 -2.50
CA VAL A 296 -22.51 -19.86 -2.35
C VAL A 296 -22.51 -18.45 -2.97
N LEU A 297 -22.10 -17.46 -2.17
CA LEU A 297 -21.91 -16.08 -2.65
C LEU A 297 -20.55 -15.95 -3.30
N VAL A 298 -20.49 -15.40 -4.51
CA VAL A 298 -19.22 -15.06 -5.18
C VAL A 298 -19.20 -13.58 -5.49
N VAL A 299 -18.17 -12.88 -4.99
CA VAL A 299 -17.94 -11.46 -5.25
C VAL A 299 -16.50 -11.27 -5.73
N ASP A 300 -16.38 -10.92 -6.99
CA ASP A 300 -15.08 -10.67 -7.58
C ASP A 300 -14.68 -9.20 -7.43
N GLU A 301 -13.41 -8.97 -7.00
CA GLU A 301 -12.76 -7.67 -6.79
C GLU A 301 -13.34 -6.84 -5.63
N ILE A 302 -13.08 -7.26 -4.38
CA ILE A 302 -13.21 -6.37 -3.23
C ILE A 302 -11.98 -5.45 -3.20
N GLY A 303 -12.20 -4.18 -3.48
CA GLY A 303 -11.16 -3.16 -3.56
C GLY A 303 -11.21 -2.13 -2.44
N PRO A 304 -10.37 -1.08 -2.52
CA PRO A 304 -10.37 0.03 -1.55
C PRO A 304 -11.69 0.79 -1.47
N VAL A 305 -12.48 0.79 -2.54
CA VAL A 305 -13.80 1.46 -2.61
C VAL A 305 -14.78 0.71 -1.71
N GLU A 306 -14.83 -0.63 -1.84
CA GLU A 306 -15.68 -1.53 -1.04
C GLU A 306 -15.28 -1.47 0.43
N LEU A 307 -14.00 -1.44 0.73
CA LEU A 307 -13.51 -1.34 2.11
C LEU A 307 -13.81 0.01 2.79
N ARG A 308 -14.19 1.04 2.02
CA ARG A 308 -14.76 2.30 2.55
C ARG A 308 -16.28 2.26 2.73
N GLY A 309 -16.93 1.17 2.39
CA GLY A 309 -18.38 1.04 2.44
C GLY A 309 -19.10 1.60 1.22
N GLU A 310 -18.37 1.89 0.17
CA GLU A 310 -18.86 2.42 -1.12
C GLU A 310 -18.94 1.30 -2.18
N GLY A 311 -19.18 1.68 -3.44
CA GLY A 311 -19.18 0.75 -4.58
C GLY A 311 -20.20 -0.38 -4.43
N HIS A 312 -19.74 -1.61 -4.49
CA HIS A 312 -20.59 -2.80 -4.35
C HIS A 312 -20.90 -3.17 -2.89
N TRP A 313 -20.15 -2.63 -1.90
CA TRP A 313 -20.22 -3.06 -0.51
C TRP A 313 -21.61 -2.98 0.12
N PRO A 314 -22.42 -1.91 -0.07
CA PRO A 314 -23.76 -1.85 0.49
C PRO A 314 -24.64 -3.01 0.02
N ALA A 315 -24.59 -3.35 -1.27
CA ALA A 315 -25.34 -4.45 -1.84
C ALA A 315 -24.83 -5.81 -1.36
N VAL A 316 -23.51 -5.99 -1.23
CA VAL A 316 -22.88 -7.19 -0.68
C VAL A 316 -23.32 -7.41 0.77
N ALA A 317 -23.26 -6.37 1.62
CA ALA A 317 -23.69 -6.46 3.02
C ALA A 317 -25.18 -6.77 3.17
N GLN A 318 -26.01 -6.19 2.31
CA GLN A 318 -27.45 -6.51 2.28
C GLN A 318 -27.71 -7.96 1.86
N ALA A 319 -27.05 -8.42 0.79
CA ALA A 319 -27.15 -9.79 0.31
C ALA A 319 -26.66 -10.80 1.36
N TRP A 320 -25.54 -10.52 2.03
CA TRP A 320 -25.00 -11.34 3.11
C TRP A 320 -26.02 -11.55 4.22
N LYS A 321 -26.63 -10.47 4.69
CA LYS A 321 -27.65 -10.53 5.75
C LYS A 321 -28.94 -11.24 5.31
N ALA A 322 -29.38 -10.99 4.08
CA ALA A 322 -30.64 -11.54 3.57
C ALA A 322 -30.51 -13.01 3.16
N ALA A 323 -29.43 -13.36 2.46
CA ALA A 323 -29.20 -14.71 1.94
C ALA A 323 -28.74 -15.70 3.00
N ARG A 324 -27.96 -15.21 3.99
CA ARG A 324 -27.22 -16.08 4.91
C ARG A 324 -26.47 -17.17 4.13
N PRO A 325 -25.55 -16.80 3.25
CA PRO A 325 -24.93 -17.77 2.36
C PRO A 325 -24.28 -18.91 3.14
N ARG A 326 -24.30 -20.11 2.59
CA ARG A 326 -23.63 -21.30 3.14
C ARG A 326 -22.12 -21.11 3.20
N ALA A 327 -21.56 -20.53 2.13
CA ALA A 327 -20.18 -20.14 2.02
C ALA A 327 -20.06 -18.90 1.13
N ALA A 328 -18.91 -18.23 1.19
CA ALA A 328 -18.63 -17.09 0.33
C ALA A 328 -17.22 -17.20 -0.29
N VAL A 329 -17.11 -16.77 -1.53
CA VAL A 329 -15.84 -16.65 -2.27
C VAL A 329 -15.66 -15.21 -2.64
N LEU A 330 -14.57 -14.62 -2.16
CA LEU A 330 -14.30 -13.20 -2.35
C LEU A 330 -12.90 -13.03 -2.92
N THR A 331 -12.77 -12.23 -3.99
CA THR A 331 -11.44 -11.96 -4.52
C THR A 331 -10.96 -10.59 -4.06
N LEU A 332 -9.74 -10.53 -3.58
CA LEU A 332 -9.10 -9.27 -3.17
C LEU A 332 -7.58 -9.36 -3.27
N ARG A 333 -6.90 -8.21 -3.21
CA ARG A 333 -5.45 -8.15 -3.21
C ARG A 333 -4.89 -8.53 -1.84
N ARG A 334 -3.73 -9.18 -1.80
CA ARG A 334 -3.06 -9.68 -0.56
C ARG A 334 -2.96 -8.59 0.52
N GLN A 335 -2.61 -7.36 0.16
CA GLN A 335 -2.46 -6.25 1.10
C GLN A 335 -3.79 -5.78 1.74
N LEU A 336 -4.93 -6.08 1.13
CA LEU A 336 -6.24 -5.71 1.65
C LEU A 336 -6.83 -6.73 2.62
N ILE A 337 -6.26 -7.93 2.72
CA ILE A 337 -6.75 -9.01 3.59
C ILE A 337 -6.89 -8.54 5.05
N PRO A 338 -5.87 -7.93 5.70
CA PRO A 338 -6.00 -7.53 7.10
C PRO A 338 -7.12 -6.52 7.35
N ALA A 339 -7.35 -5.62 6.39
CA ALA A 339 -8.43 -4.65 6.44
C ALA A 339 -9.80 -5.31 6.26
N PHE A 340 -9.89 -6.23 5.29
CA PHE A 340 -11.10 -6.99 5.00
C PHE A 340 -11.52 -7.89 6.16
N LEU A 341 -10.59 -8.59 6.81
CA LEU A 341 -10.88 -9.41 7.98
C LEU A 341 -11.54 -8.63 9.13
N GLY A 342 -11.25 -7.33 9.24
CA GLY A 342 -11.90 -6.43 10.19
C GLY A 342 -13.38 -6.14 9.89
N LEU A 343 -13.85 -6.45 8.68
CA LEU A 343 -15.25 -6.30 8.24
C LEU A 343 -16.03 -7.61 8.32
N LEU A 344 -15.34 -8.73 8.51
CA LEU A 344 -15.97 -10.01 8.82
C LEU A 344 -16.19 -10.09 10.34
N GLY A 345 -17.36 -10.54 10.74
CA GLY A 345 -17.59 -10.98 12.11
C GLY A 345 -16.76 -12.23 12.46
N ALA A 346 -17.14 -12.97 13.47
CA ALA A 346 -16.54 -14.26 13.80
C ALA A 346 -16.86 -15.28 12.69
N THR A 347 -15.94 -15.44 11.74
CA THR A 347 -16.11 -16.21 10.51
C THR A 347 -14.83 -16.98 10.21
N ASP A 348 -14.97 -18.24 9.81
CA ASP A 348 -13.82 -19.04 9.36
C ASP A 348 -13.37 -18.57 7.98
N VAL A 349 -12.09 -18.24 7.85
CA VAL A 349 -11.51 -17.72 6.60
C VAL A 349 -10.37 -18.60 6.13
N VAL A 350 -10.44 -19.06 4.90
CA VAL A 350 -9.36 -19.73 4.20
C VAL A 350 -8.84 -18.83 3.09
N VAL A 351 -7.54 -18.60 3.06
CA VAL A 351 -6.89 -17.78 2.03
C VAL A 351 -6.21 -18.69 1.03
N VAL A 352 -6.57 -18.54 -0.24
CA VAL A 352 -5.96 -19.22 -1.38
C VAL A 352 -5.27 -18.19 -2.25
N ASP A 353 -3.95 -18.31 -2.41
CA ASP A 353 -3.19 -17.38 -3.23
C ASP A 353 -3.02 -17.89 -4.65
N ALA A 354 -3.55 -17.15 -5.62
CA ALA A 354 -3.51 -17.56 -7.03
C ALA A 354 -2.10 -17.47 -7.68
N GLU A 355 -1.09 -16.94 -6.96
CA GLU A 355 0.29 -16.97 -7.41
C GLU A 355 1.02 -18.22 -6.92
N ASP A 356 0.65 -18.70 -5.74
CA ASP A 356 1.31 -19.83 -5.09
C ASP A 356 0.65 -21.17 -5.48
N GLU A 357 -0.64 -21.13 -5.88
CA GLU A 357 -1.42 -22.32 -6.23
C GLU A 357 -1.55 -22.47 -7.75
N PRO A 358 -1.01 -23.56 -8.34
CA PRO A 358 -1.09 -23.81 -9.79
C PRO A 358 -2.53 -23.88 -10.32
N ASP A 359 -3.46 -24.38 -9.50
CA ASP A 359 -4.90 -24.36 -9.76
C ASP A 359 -5.69 -23.84 -8.54
N ALA A 360 -5.72 -22.50 -8.44
CA ALA A 360 -6.42 -21.82 -7.35
C ALA A 360 -7.94 -22.12 -7.31
N ALA A 361 -8.56 -22.50 -8.44
CA ALA A 361 -9.97 -22.89 -8.46
C ALA A 361 -10.19 -24.21 -7.75
N THR A 362 -9.37 -25.22 -8.02
CA THR A 362 -9.44 -26.54 -7.36
C THR A 362 -9.10 -26.42 -5.87
N ALA A 363 -8.06 -25.64 -5.52
CA ALA A 363 -7.71 -25.37 -4.12
C ALA A 363 -8.87 -24.70 -3.35
N ALA A 364 -9.50 -23.71 -3.96
CA ALA A 364 -10.66 -23.03 -3.37
C ALA A 364 -11.89 -23.96 -3.24
N LEU A 365 -12.12 -24.82 -4.22
CA LEU A 365 -13.20 -25.83 -4.15
C LEU A 365 -12.95 -26.82 -3.02
N ALA A 366 -11.72 -27.30 -2.85
CA ALA A 366 -11.33 -28.16 -1.75
C ALA A 366 -11.54 -27.48 -0.40
N ALA A 367 -11.17 -26.19 -0.29
CA ALA A 367 -11.38 -25.40 0.92
C ALA A 367 -12.87 -25.21 1.26
N LEU A 368 -13.75 -25.16 0.26
CA LEU A 368 -15.20 -25.05 0.45
C LEU A 368 -15.87 -26.39 0.83
N SER A 369 -15.23 -27.53 0.59
CA SER A 369 -15.83 -28.87 0.77
C SER A 369 -16.51 -29.07 2.12
N PRO A 370 -16.00 -28.58 3.27
CA PRO A 370 -16.70 -28.77 4.56
C PRO A 370 -18.06 -28.05 4.65
N ALA A 371 -18.27 -27.02 3.84
CA ALA A 371 -19.50 -26.24 3.83
C ALA A 371 -20.46 -26.68 2.71
N LEU A 372 -20.04 -27.56 1.81
CA LEU A 372 -20.88 -28.01 0.70
C LEU A 372 -21.74 -29.24 1.08
N PRO A 373 -22.89 -29.45 0.42
CA PRO A 373 -23.65 -30.68 0.60
C PRO A 373 -22.83 -31.88 0.10
N PRO A 374 -22.99 -33.06 0.70
CA PRO A 374 -22.39 -34.27 0.14
C PRO A 374 -22.86 -34.42 -1.29
N GLY A 375 -21.93 -34.63 -2.21
CA GLY A 375 -22.24 -34.81 -3.63
C GLY A 375 -23.25 -35.96 -3.84
N PRO A 376 -23.99 -35.94 -4.95
CA PRO A 376 -24.85 -37.06 -5.28
C PRO A 376 -24.03 -38.36 -5.34
N ARG A 377 -24.46 -39.36 -4.54
CA ARG A 377 -23.84 -40.70 -4.53
C ARG A 377 -24.12 -41.42 -5.84
#